data_f3565870ac263f3ce581db534e7a3187
#
_entry.id   f3565870ac263f3ce581db534e7a3187
#
_cell.length_a   1.000
_cell.length_b   1.000
_cell.length_c   1.000
_cell.angle_alpha   90.00
_cell.angle_beta   90.00
_cell.angle_gamma   90.00
#
_symmetry.space_group_name_H-M   'P 1'
#
loop_
_entity.id
_entity.type
_entity.pdbx_description
1 polymer ?
#
loop_
_entity_poly.entity_id
_entity_poly.type
_entity_poly.pdbx_seq_one_letter_code
_entity_poly.pdbx_strand_id
1 'polypeptide(L)'
;MSYLLNKKDDILIHLIFLFILSLFYLIPYFLVGQLIIRPHDLLGEGIVTNHIIGKIYSGDVESVNIFLAGEIKWYFLKKILQPLMLLYAFFETEVAYWITDVLVKLIFYTCFFKLSKRLNCSLFNSALIACLIVSSINPYFTSHGLGMAAFPYLIYLT
;
A
#
# COMPACT_ATOMS: atom_id res chain seq x y z
N MET A 1 12.94 -34.94 -1.93
CA MET A 1 11.47 -34.87 -2.18
C MET A 1 10.70 -34.16 -1.07
N SER A 2 11.00 -34.36 0.20
CA SER A 2 10.39 -33.66 1.35
C SER A 2 10.55 -32.13 1.33
N TYR A 3 11.72 -31.63 0.88
CA TYR A 3 12.00 -30.18 0.81
C TYR A 3 11.11 -29.43 -0.19
N LEU A 4 10.77 -30.06 -1.32
CA LEU A 4 9.91 -29.45 -2.36
C LEU A 4 8.42 -29.45 -1.95
N LEU A 5 7.99 -30.44 -1.20
CA LEU A 5 6.64 -30.49 -0.62
C LEU A 5 6.47 -29.37 0.42
N ASN A 6 7.43 -29.19 1.30
CA ASN A 6 7.41 -28.14 2.33
C ASN A 6 7.34 -26.72 1.70
N LYS A 7 8.04 -26.51 0.57
CA LYS A 7 8.03 -25.23 -0.13
C LYS A 7 6.66 -24.90 -0.78
N LYS A 8 5.92 -25.90 -1.26
CA LYS A 8 4.57 -25.69 -1.82
C LYS A 8 3.55 -25.33 -0.73
N ASP A 9 3.62 -26.02 0.40
CA ASP A 9 2.73 -25.72 1.53
C ASP A 9 3.01 -24.33 2.12
N ASP A 10 4.28 -23.92 2.15
CA ASP A 10 4.70 -22.59 2.54
C ASP A 10 4.07 -21.52 1.65
N ILE A 11 4.11 -21.71 0.34
CA ILE A 11 3.52 -20.76 -0.62
C ILE A 11 2.00 -20.74 -0.48
N LEU A 12 1.35 -21.89 -0.35
CA LEU A 12 -0.09 -21.96 -0.23
C LEU A 12 -0.61 -21.22 1.00
N ILE A 13 -0.01 -21.45 2.16
CA ILE A 13 -0.41 -20.79 3.41
C ILE A 13 -0.19 -19.27 3.27
N HIS A 14 0.94 -18.85 2.73
CA HIS A 14 1.21 -17.43 2.48
C HIS A 14 0.14 -16.78 1.58
N LEU A 15 -0.25 -17.44 0.49
CA LEU A 15 -1.28 -16.96 -0.42
C LEU A 15 -2.67 -16.91 0.24
N ILE A 16 -3.01 -17.88 1.08
CA ILE A 16 -4.27 -17.88 1.84
C ILE A 16 -4.33 -16.67 2.77
N PHE A 17 -3.27 -16.39 3.52
CA PHE A 17 -3.24 -15.23 4.41
C PHE A 17 -3.27 -13.91 3.64
N LEU A 18 -2.57 -13.80 2.51
CA LEU A 18 -2.65 -12.64 1.62
C LEU A 18 -4.08 -12.42 1.12
N PHE A 19 -4.77 -13.48 0.71
CA PHE A 19 -6.15 -13.41 0.23
C PHE A 19 -7.11 -12.97 1.35
N ILE A 20 -7.02 -13.56 2.53
CA ILE A 20 -7.84 -13.19 3.69
C ILE A 20 -7.58 -11.72 4.07
N LEU A 21 -6.33 -11.30 4.10
CA LEU A 21 -5.96 -9.92 4.42
C LEU A 21 -6.49 -8.93 3.36
N SER A 22 -6.41 -9.29 2.08
CA SER A 22 -6.98 -8.50 0.99
C SER A 22 -8.48 -8.31 1.15
N LEU A 23 -9.21 -9.39 1.43
CA LEU A 23 -10.66 -9.32 1.68
C LEU A 23 -10.97 -8.45 2.90
N PHE A 24 -10.23 -8.63 3.99
CA PHE A 24 -10.43 -7.86 5.22
C PHE A 24 -10.31 -6.34 4.99
N TYR A 25 -9.36 -5.92 4.16
CA TYR A 25 -9.17 -4.50 3.86
C TYR A 25 -10.06 -3.98 2.73
N LEU A 26 -10.51 -4.82 1.80
CA LEU A 26 -11.41 -4.42 0.72
C LEU A 26 -12.88 -4.37 1.14
N ILE A 27 -13.32 -5.27 2.02
CA ILE A 27 -14.73 -5.36 2.46
C ILE A 27 -15.28 -4.02 2.95
N PRO A 28 -14.60 -3.25 3.81
CA PRO A 28 -15.11 -1.95 4.27
C PRO A 28 -15.41 -0.97 3.13
N TYR A 29 -14.57 -0.94 2.10
CA TYR A 29 -14.79 -0.07 0.94
C TYR A 29 -16.02 -0.46 0.14
N PHE A 30 -16.27 -1.77 -0.03
CA PHE A 30 -17.47 -2.25 -0.72
C PHE A 30 -18.75 -2.06 0.09
N LEU A 31 -18.71 -2.23 1.41
CA LEU A 31 -19.89 -2.14 2.26
C LEU A 31 -20.34 -0.70 2.48
N VAL A 32 -19.42 0.22 2.61
CA VAL A 32 -19.74 1.64 2.93
C VAL A 32 -20.02 2.44 1.67
N GLY A 33 -19.52 1.99 0.51
CA GLY A 33 -19.71 2.68 -0.79
C GLY A 33 -19.14 4.09 -0.82
N GLN A 34 -18.34 4.46 0.17
CA GLN A 34 -17.72 5.77 0.31
C GLN A 34 -16.26 5.65 0.74
N LEU A 35 -15.48 6.67 0.43
CA LEU A 35 -14.10 6.75 0.83
C LEU A 35 -13.97 6.86 2.35
N ILE A 36 -13.51 5.81 3.02
CA ILE A 36 -13.26 5.81 4.46
C ILE A 36 -11.90 6.46 4.72
N ILE A 37 -11.91 7.78 4.80
CA ILE A 37 -10.70 8.55 5.12
C ILE A 37 -10.87 9.09 6.54
N ARG A 38 -10.18 8.49 7.48
CA ARG A 38 -10.29 8.90 8.88
C ARG A 38 -9.42 10.10 9.26
N PRO A 39 -8.15 10.21 8.84
CA PRO A 39 -7.33 11.34 9.27
C PRO A 39 -7.59 12.58 8.42
N HIS A 40 -7.82 13.69 9.06
CA HIS A 40 -8.02 15.02 8.45
C HIS A 40 -6.89 15.38 7.47
N ASP A 41 -5.65 15.05 7.80
CA ASP A 41 -4.48 15.36 6.97
C ASP A 41 -4.41 14.55 5.66
N LEU A 42 -5.01 13.34 5.63
CA LEU A 42 -5.10 12.55 4.40
C LEU A 42 -6.05 13.17 3.37
N LEU A 43 -7.11 13.82 3.83
CA LEU A 43 -8.05 14.54 2.94
C LEU A 43 -7.39 15.77 2.33
N GLY A 44 -6.68 16.58 3.15
CA GLY A 44 -6.07 17.82 2.70
C GLY A 44 -4.82 17.61 1.84
N GLU A 45 -3.84 16.88 2.37
CA GLU A 45 -2.53 16.76 1.70
C GLU A 45 -2.36 15.45 0.91
N GLY A 46 -2.92 14.34 1.41
CA GLY A 46 -2.68 13.02 0.84
C GLY A 46 -3.40 12.81 -0.48
N ILE A 47 -4.72 12.83 -0.48
CA ILE A 47 -5.55 12.47 -1.63
C ILE A 47 -5.54 13.55 -2.70
N VAL A 48 -5.63 14.83 -2.30
CA VAL A 48 -5.57 15.94 -3.25
C VAL A 48 -4.23 15.93 -3.98
N THR A 49 -3.12 15.75 -3.27
CA THR A 49 -1.80 15.64 -3.90
C THR A 49 -1.71 14.45 -4.85
N ASN A 50 -2.24 13.30 -4.45
CA ASN A 50 -2.23 12.10 -5.29
C ASN A 50 -3.12 12.29 -6.54
N HIS A 51 -4.26 12.94 -6.41
CA HIS A 51 -5.12 13.30 -7.55
C HIS A 51 -4.38 14.22 -8.53
N ILE A 52 -3.74 15.26 -8.03
CA ILE A 52 -2.94 16.19 -8.86
C ILE A 52 -1.83 15.44 -9.60
N ILE A 53 -1.10 14.54 -8.92
CA ILE A 53 -0.07 13.71 -9.55
C ILE A 53 -0.67 12.82 -10.64
N GLY A 54 -1.84 12.23 -10.39
CA GLY A 54 -2.57 11.44 -11.39
C GLY A 54 -2.89 12.27 -12.64
N LYS A 55 -3.36 13.50 -12.49
CA LYS A 55 -3.62 14.42 -13.59
C LYS A 55 -2.36 14.77 -14.38
N ILE A 56 -1.23 14.96 -13.71
CA ILE A 56 0.07 15.18 -14.36
C ILE A 56 0.45 13.97 -15.22
N TYR A 57 0.33 12.75 -14.70
CA TYR A 57 0.65 11.54 -15.44
C TYR A 57 -0.31 11.27 -16.62
N SER A 58 -1.57 11.68 -16.51
CA SER A 58 -2.54 11.61 -17.61
C SER A 58 -2.38 12.71 -18.67
N GLY A 59 -1.47 13.67 -18.44
CA GLY A 59 -1.21 14.78 -19.36
C GLY A 59 -2.14 15.99 -19.18
N ASP A 60 -3.02 15.98 -18.19
CA ASP A 60 -3.92 17.09 -17.88
C ASP A 60 -3.21 18.18 -17.02
N VAL A 61 -2.22 18.83 -17.62
CA VAL A 61 -1.39 19.82 -16.94
C VAL A 61 -2.16 21.13 -16.68
N GLU A 62 -3.16 21.43 -17.48
CA GLU A 62 -3.96 22.65 -17.35
C GLU A 62 -4.77 22.66 -16.06
N SER A 63 -5.42 21.55 -15.72
CA SER A 63 -6.11 21.35 -14.43
C SER A 63 -5.16 21.54 -13.24
N VAL A 64 -3.92 21.06 -13.36
CA VAL A 64 -2.89 21.15 -12.32
C VAL A 64 -2.47 22.58 -12.06
N ASN A 65 -2.33 23.39 -13.09
CA ASN A 65 -1.95 24.80 -12.95
C ASN A 65 -2.97 25.59 -12.13
N ILE A 66 -4.26 25.27 -12.22
CA ILE A 66 -5.30 25.88 -11.41
C ILE A 66 -5.10 25.56 -9.92
N PHE A 67 -4.84 24.29 -9.59
CA PHE A 67 -4.62 23.86 -8.20
C PHE A 67 -3.35 24.44 -7.57
N LEU A 68 -2.32 24.64 -8.38
CA LEU A 68 -1.02 25.16 -7.93
C LEU A 68 -0.93 26.69 -8.06
N ALA A 69 -2.02 27.36 -8.40
CA ALA A 69 -2.08 28.81 -8.69
C ALA A 69 -1.04 29.28 -9.74
N GLY A 70 -0.54 28.36 -10.58
CA GLY A 70 0.49 28.64 -11.59
C GLY A 70 1.90 28.87 -11.03
N GLU A 71 2.09 28.89 -9.71
CA GLU A 71 3.34 29.28 -9.07
C GLU A 71 4.24 28.10 -8.73
N ILE A 72 3.65 26.94 -8.38
CA ILE A 72 4.41 25.74 -7.99
C ILE A 72 4.53 24.79 -9.16
N LYS A 73 5.76 24.50 -9.57
CA LYS A 73 5.98 23.52 -10.64
C LYS A 73 5.76 22.10 -10.13
N TRP A 74 5.11 21.28 -10.93
CA TRP A 74 4.71 19.89 -10.60
C TRP A 74 5.85 19.00 -10.09
N TYR A 75 7.09 19.23 -10.53
CA TYR A 75 8.25 18.43 -10.11
C TYR A 75 8.66 18.67 -8.63
N PHE A 76 8.10 19.67 -7.96
CA PHE A 76 8.26 19.84 -6.52
C PHE A 76 7.33 18.96 -5.69
N LEU A 77 6.39 18.25 -6.31
CA LEU A 77 5.51 17.32 -5.60
C LEU A 77 6.30 16.11 -5.09
N LYS A 78 6.44 16.00 -3.79
CA LYS A 78 7.29 15.00 -3.11
C LYS A 78 7.03 13.55 -3.52
N LYS A 79 5.79 13.22 -3.89
CA LYS A 79 5.38 11.82 -4.19
C LYS A 79 5.41 11.48 -5.68
N ILE A 80 5.78 12.39 -6.56
CA ILE A 80 5.64 12.21 -8.00
C ILE A 80 6.39 10.98 -8.55
N LEU A 81 7.51 10.63 -7.96
CA LEU A 81 8.31 9.46 -8.38
C LEU A 81 7.88 8.14 -7.74
N GLN A 82 6.82 8.13 -6.92
CA GLN A 82 6.35 6.88 -6.31
C GLN A 82 5.56 6.06 -7.35
N PRO A 83 5.93 4.77 -7.59
CA PRO A 83 5.27 3.95 -8.62
C PRO A 83 3.76 3.81 -8.45
N LEU A 84 3.27 3.79 -7.20
CA LEU A 84 1.85 3.68 -6.90
C LEU A 84 1.04 4.90 -7.35
N MET A 85 1.70 6.04 -7.57
CA MET A 85 1.03 7.25 -8.08
C MET A 85 0.54 7.09 -9.52
N LEU A 86 1.12 6.16 -10.29
CA LEU A 86 0.63 5.81 -11.62
C LEU A 86 -0.82 5.29 -11.59
N LEU A 87 -1.26 4.67 -10.50
CA LEU A 87 -2.63 4.21 -10.38
C LEU A 87 -3.64 5.36 -10.49
N TYR A 88 -3.28 6.54 -10.01
CA TYR A 88 -4.14 7.73 -10.07
C TYR A 88 -4.25 8.33 -11.49
N ALA A 89 -3.40 7.89 -12.43
CA ALA A 89 -3.53 8.25 -13.85
C ALA A 89 -4.55 7.36 -14.60
N PHE A 90 -4.73 6.12 -14.12
CA PHE A 90 -5.56 5.13 -14.81
C PHE A 90 -6.91 4.90 -14.16
N PHE A 91 -7.04 5.19 -12.87
CA PHE A 91 -8.26 4.95 -12.09
C PHE A 91 -8.77 6.25 -11.48
N GLU A 92 -10.06 6.27 -11.19
CA GLU A 92 -10.65 7.33 -10.37
C GLU A 92 -9.92 7.42 -9.01
N THR A 93 -9.81 8.63 -8.48
CA THR A 93 -9.01 8.90 -7.27
C THR A 93 -9.38 8.00 -6.09
N GLU A 94 -10.66 7.71 -5.90
CA GLU A 94 -11.14 6.83 -4.83
C GLU A 94 -10.65 5.40 -5.02
N VAL A 95 -10.83 4.86 -6.23
CA VAL A 95 -10.41 3.50 -6.58
C VAL A 95 -8.89 3.36 -6.50
N ALA A 96 -8.14 4.34 -7.01
CA ALA A 96 -6.69 4.39 -6.93
C ALA A 96 -6.21 4.40 -5.47
N TYR A 97 -6.91 5.16 -4.60
CA TYR A 97 -6.63 5.18 -3.17
C TYR A 97 -6.83 3.81 -2.52
N TRP A 98 -7.97 3.14 -2.78
CA TRP A 98 -8.25 1.82 -2.22
C TRP A 98 -7.19 0.79 -2.65
N ILE A 99 -6.87 0.76 -3.94
CA ILE A 99 -5.84 -0.16 -4.46
C ILE A 99 -4.49 0.14 -3.79
N THR A 100 -4.11 1.41 -3.69
CA THR A 100 -2.86 1.83 -3.06
C THR A 100 -2.81 1.41 -1.59
N ASP A 101 -3.89 1.64 -0.83
CA ASP A 101 -3.98 1.30 0.59
C ASP A 101 -3.81 -0.21 0.80
N VAL A 102 -4.52 -1.02 0.03
CA VAL A 102 -4.42 -2.48 0.11
C VAL A 102 -3.04 -2.96 -0.29
N LEU A 103 -2.49 -2.47 -1.41
CA LEU A 103 -1.16 -2.88 -1.89
C LEU A 103 -0.05 -2.58 -0.88
N VAL A 104 -0.05 -1.40 -0.27
CA VAL A 104 0.94 -1.04 0.76
C VAL A 104 0.88 -2.01 1.94
N LYS A 105 -0.32 -2.36 2.40
CA LYS A 105 -0.52 -3.33 3.49
C LYS A 105 -0.08 -4.74 3.12
N LEU A 106 -0.36 -5.20 1.89
CA LEU A 106 0.07 -6.52 1.42
C LEU A 106 1.60 -6.60 1.26
N ILE A 107 2.24 -5.54 0.78
CA ILE A 107 3.69 -5.46 0.70
C ILE A 107 4.30 -5.52 2.11
N PHE A 108 3.75 -4.76 3.05
CA PHE A 108 4.20 -4.74 4.42
C PHE A 108 4.06 -6.11 5.09
N TYR A 109 2.90 -6.77 4.92
CA TYR A 109 2.69 -8.15 5.37
C TYR A 109 3.78 -9.08 4.81
N THR A 110 4.01 -9.03 3.49
CA THR A 110 4.99 -9.90 2.83
C THR A 110 6.41 -9.68 3.36
N CYS A 111 6.78 -8.43 3.62
CA CYS A 111 8.08 -8.09 4.18
C CYS A 111 8.25 -8.61 5.61
N PHE A 112 7.24 -8.46 6.47
CA PHE A 112 7.27 -9.00 7.83
C PHE A 112 7.21 -10.52 7.86
N PHE A 113 6.43 -11.13 7.00
CA PHE A 113 6.40 -12.59 6.85
C PHE A 113 7.80 -13.14 6.54
N LYS A 114 8.51 -12.56 5.56
CA LYS A 114 9.87 -12.95 5.20
C LYS A 114 10.84 -12.75 6.36
N LEU A 115 10.75 -11.60 7.05
CA LEU A 115 11.60 -11.31 8.19
C LEU A 115 11.39 -12.33 9.32
N SER A 116 10.14 -12.65 9.66
CA SER A 116 9.80 -13.64 10.69
C SER A 116 10.28 -15.04 10.33
N LYS A 117 10.22 -15.42 9.05
CA LYS A 117 10.78 -16.69 8.54
C LYS A 117 12.29 -16.74 8.72
N ARG A 118 13.01 -15.64 8.48
CA ARG A 118 14.45 -15.56 8.71
C ARG A 118 14.82 -15.74 10.20
N LEU A 119 13.96 -15.28 11.10
CA LEU A 119 14.10 -15.46 12.54
C LEU A 119 13.69 -16.88 13.02
N ASN A 120 13.60 -17.85 12.11
CA ASN A 120 13.23 -19.24 12.37
C ASN A 120 11.84 -19.46 12.97
N CYS A 121 10.92 -18.51 12.82
CA CYS A 121 9.53 -18.74 13.19
C CYS A 121 8.89 -19.80 12.29
N SER A 122 7.98 -20.59 12.85
CA SER A 122 7.16 -21.51 12.05
C SER A 122 6.37 -20.72 11.01
N LEU A 123 5.95 -21.39 9.94
CA LEU A 123 5.22 -20.75 8.85
C LEU A 123 3.95 -20.04 9.34
N PHE A 124 3.13 -20.77 10.09
CA PHE A 124 1.87 -20.26 10.64
C PHE A 124 2.12 -19.05 11.57
N ASN A 125 3.09 -19.15 12.47
CA ASN A 125 3.43 -18.04 13.37
C ASN A 125 3.95 -16.82 12.60
N SER A 126 4.75 -17.01 11.54
CA SER A 126 5.22 -15.92 10.69
C SER A 126 4.06 -15.18 10.01
N ALA A 127 3.08 -15.93 9.48
CA ALA A 127 1.90 -15.36 8.87
C ALA A 127 1.03 -14.63 9.90
N LEU A 128 0.82 -15.22 11.07
CA LEU A 128 0.03 -14.63 12.15
C LEU A 128 0.66 -13.34 12.66
N ILE A 129 1.97 -13.35 12.97
CA ILE A 129 2.71 -12.16 13.42
C ILE A 129 2.61 -11.05 12.37
N ALA A 130 2.85 -11.37 11.10
CA ALA A 130 2.75 -10.40 10.02
C ALA A 130 1.33 -9.80 9.91
N CYS A 131 0.28 -10.61 10.01
CA CYS A 131 -1.11 -10.13 10.03
C CYS A 131 -1.39 -9.22 11.23
N LEU A 132 -0.97 -9.60 12.44
CA LEU A 132 -1.19 -8.79 13.64
C LEU A 132 -0.48 -7.45 13.55
N ILE A 133 0.76 -7.43 13.05
CA ILE A 133 1.50 -6.18 12.85
C ILE A 133 0.78 -5.29 11.84
N VAL A 134 0.39 -5.84 10.68
CA VAL A 134 -0.30 -5.06 9.64
C VAL A 134 -1.64 -4.53 10.11
N SER A 135 -2.42 -5.32 10.86
CA SER A 135 -3.71 -4.89 11.41
C SER A 135 -3.57 -3.78 12.47
N SER A 136 -2.42 -3.70 13.13
CA SER A 136 -2.13 -2.66 14.14
C SER A 136 -1.61 -1.35 13.54
N ILE A 137 -1.35 -1.32 12.23
CA ILE A 137 -0.78 -0.13 11.59
C ILE A 137 -1.82 0.97 11.50
N ASN A 138 -1.41 2.15 11.92
CA ASN A 138 -2.20 3.36 11.77
C ASN A 138 -2.45 3.64 10.27
N PRO A 139 -3.67 4.06 9.85
CA PRO A 139 -3.98 4.52 8.49
C PRO A 139 -3.02 5.56 7.92
N TYR A 140 -2.37 6.37 8.73
CA TYR A 140 -1.29 7.27 8.33
C TYR A 140 -0.14 6.58 7.60
N PHE A 141 0.04 5.30 7.84
CA PHE A 141 1.15 4.55 7.26
C PHE A 141 1.07 4.44 5.74
N THR A 142 -0.13 4.35 5.21
CA THR A 142 -0.36 4.28 3.76
C THR A 142 0.03 5.56 3.04
N SER A 143 -0.04 6.71 3.71
CA SER A 143 0.37 7.99 3.15
C SER A 143 1.89 8.08 2.92
N HIS A 144 2.68 7.34 3.67
CA HIS A 144 4.15 7.29 3.53
C HIS A 144 4.62 6.26 2.47
N GLY A 145 3.69 5.47 1.93
CA GLY A 145 3.88 4.63 0.76
C GLY A 145 4.84 3.46 0.94
N LEU A 146 5.44 3.07 -0.18
CA LEU A 146 6.28 1.87 -0.29
C LEU A 146 7.53 1.90 0.59
N GLY A 147 8.10 3.07 0.87
CA GLY A 147 9.33 3.17 1.66
C GLY A 147 9.18 2.57 3.05
N MET A 148 8.11 2.93 3.74
CA MET A 148 7.82 2.38 5.07
C MET A 148 7.40 0.91 5.00
N ALA A 149 6.62 0.53 4.00
CA ALA A 149 6.18 -0.86 3.83
C ALA A 149 7.36 -1.82 3.54
N ALA A 150 8.38 -1.35 2.83
CA ALA A 150 9.56 -2.14 2.50
C ALA A 150 10.64 -2.17 3.59
N PHE A 151 10.55 -1.31 4.63
CA PHE A 151 11.56 -1.22 5.68
C PHE A 151 11.90 -2.57 6.34
N PRO A 152 10.94 -3.45 6.70
CA PRO A 152 11.27 -4.77 7.24
C PRO A 152 12.07 -5.65 6.26
N TYR A 153 11.91 -5.42 4.97
CA TYR A 153 12.68 -6.15 3.96
C TYR A 153 14.15 -5.70 3.91
N LEU A 154 14.44 -4.43 4.19
CA LEU A 154 15.82 -3.97 4.34
C LEU A 154 16.52 -4.67 5.51
N ILE A 155 15.82 -4.82 6.65
CA ILE A 155 16.34 -5.60 7.79
C ILE A 155 16.51 -7.08 7.41
N TYR A 156 15.65 -7.62 6.56
CA TYR A 156 15.78 -8.99 6.08
C TYR A 156 17.06 -9.20 5.25
N LEU A 157 17.49 -8.21 4.47
CA LEU A 157 18.65 -8.30 3.60
C LEU A 157 20.00 -8.15 4.34
N THR A 158 20.02 -7.51 5.50
CA THR A 158 21.22 -7.39 6.36
C THR A 158 21.43 -8.64 7.20
#